data_7b1609bb54d9f8beccfe070ee562d75a
#
_entry.id   7b1609bb54d9f8beccfe070ee562d75a
#
_cell.length_a   1.000
_cell.length_b   1.000
_cell.length_c   1.000
_cell.angle_alpha   90.00
_cell.angle_beta   90.00
_cell.angle_gamma   90.00
#
_symmetry.space_group_name_H-M   'P 1'
#
loop_
_entity.id
_entity.type
_entity.pdbx_description
1 polymer ?
#
loop_
_entity_poly.entity_id
_entity_poly.type
_entity_poly.pdbx_seq_one_letter_code
_entity_poly.pdbx_strand_id
1 'polypeptide(L)'
;DAKGKDVRYIYITIPSDAKIKKKADTTCPDFYIPYKEGKYVYDFTLERQPVETEFAFFAFADPQTHYAKRETQKSADTDRFKNETLPAINAELAKQTLPCYGVCLGDITYSEGSRNSTPSMEIIRGHIGKINMPVFNAMGNHDYTYYNTNTTVKTDENSSTINLLSQRSFEDVFGPINFSFDRGNVHFVCMKDIYFK
;
A
#
# COMPACT_ATOMS: atom_id res chain seq x y z
N ASP A 1 -17.85 17.62 -6.82
CA ASP A 1 -19.09 17.13 -7.44
C ASP A 1 -19.41 15.74 -6.91
N ALA A 2 -20.41 15.69 -6.05
CA ALA A 2 -20.73 14.50 -5.27
C ALA A 2 -21.68 13.52 -5.98
N LYS A 3 -22.01 13.70 -7.22
CA LYS A 3 -22.83 12.72 -7.94
C LYS A 3 -22.03 11.46 -8.24
N GLY A 4 -22.10 10.50 -7.31
CA GLY A 4 -21.59 9.15 -7.51
C GLY A 4 -20.08 8.97 -7.33
N LYS A 5 -19.36 9.95 -6.80
CA LYS A 5 -17.95 9.78 -6.46
C LYS A 5 -17.82 9.43 -4.98
N ASP A 6 -17.31 8.26 -4.74
CA ASP A 6 -17.00 7.75 -3.42
C ASP A 6 -15.71 8.37 -2.92
N VAL A 7 -15.80 9.50 -2.23
CA VAL A 7 -14.65 10.13 -1.58
C VAL A 7 -14.36 9.34 -0.31
N ARG A 8 -13.25 8.65 -0.25
CA ARG A 8 -12.90 7.79 0.88
C ARG A 8 -11.88 8.41 1.82
N TYR A 9 -10.99 9.20 1.30
CA TYR A 9 -9.88 9.78 2.05
C TYR A 9 -9.64 11.24 1.68
N ILE A 10 -9.19 12.00 2.67
CA ILE A 10 -8.50 13.27 2.50
C ILE A 10 -7.03 13.00 2.75
N TYR A 11 -6.14 13.42 1.88
CA TYR A 11 -4.72 13.19 2.02
C TYR A 11 -3.89 14.41 1.61
N ILE A 12 -2.65 14.44 2.06
CA ILE A 12 -1.70 15.51 1.77
C ILE A 12 -0.48 14.94 1.04
N THR A 13 0.15 15.76 0.21
CA THR A 13 1.52 15.56 -0.21
C THR A 13 2.43 15.92 0.96
N ILE A 14 3.17 14.95 1.50
CA ILE A 14 4.11 15.23 2.59
C ILE A 14 5.29 16.01 2.01
N PRO A 15 5.55 17.26 2.46
CA PRO A 15 6.62 18.09 1.91
C PRO A 15 8.01 17.61 2.39
N SER A 16 9.05 17.99 1.66
CA SER A 16 10.44 17.60 1.95
C SER A 16 10.92 18.04 3.33
N ASP A 17 10.39 19.14 3.87
CA ASP A 17 10.73 19.69 5.19
C ASP A 17 9.89 19.11 6.33
N ALA A 18 9.20 17.99 6.09
CA ALA A 18 8.43 17.27 7.09
C ALA A 18 8.80 15.80 7.14
N LYS A 19 8.84 15.23 8.35
CA LYS A 19 9.07 13.79 8.53
C LYS A 19 7.92 12.95 7.98
N ILE A 20 8.25 11.84 7.33
CA ILE A 20 7.28 10.81 7.01
C ILE A 20 7.09 9.95 8.27
N LYS A 21 5.99 10.16 8.97
CA LYS A 21 5.60 9.36 10.12
C LYS A 21 4.88 8.10 9.68
N LYS A 22 4.98 7.05 10.48
CA LYS A 22 4.14 5.87 10.34
C LYS A 22 2.89 6.03 11.20
N LYS A 23 1.75 5.57 10.72
CA LYS A 23 0.54 5.43 11.53
C LYS A 23 0.78 4.44 12.65
N ALA A 24 0.33 4.77 13.85
CA ALA A 24 0.58 3.97 15.06
C ALA A 24 0.03 2.54 14.95
N ASP A 25 -1.07 2.36 14.25
CA ASP A 25 -1.80 1.10 14.13
C ASP A 25 -1.40 0.26 12.89
N THR A 26 -0.84 0.89 11.88
CA THR A 26 -0.69 0.25 10.57
C THR A 26 0.72 0.25 10.02
N THR A 27 1.59 1.13 10.53
CA THR A 27 2.94 1.33 10.00
C THR A 27 3.02 1.85 8.56
N CYS A 28 1.88 2.04 7.89
CA CYS A 28 1.82 2.82 6.66
C CYS A 28 2.15 4.29 6.93
N PRO A 29 2.69 5.02 5.98
CA PRO A 29 2.91 6.45 6.13
C PRO A 29 1.63 7.19 6.52
N ASP A 30 1.76 8.14 7.46
CA ASP A 30 0.64 8.92 7.97
C ASP A 30 0.42 10.17 7.13
N PHE A 31 -0.30 10.03 6.02
CA PHE A 31 -0.55 11.12 5.08
C PHE A 31 -2.02 11.24 4.66
N TYR A 32 -2.91 10.39 5.19
CA TYR A 32 -4.33 10.39 4.85
C TYR A 32 -5.21 10.17 6.08
N ILE A 33 -6.43 10.71 6.00
CA ILE A 33 -7.48 10.58 7.00
C ILE A 33 -8.73 10.09 6.28
N PRO A 34 -9.47 9.10 6.80
CA PRO A 34 -10.75 8.69 6.23
C PRO A 34 -11.71 9.87 6.13
N TYR A 35 -12.33 10.04 4.96
CA TYR A 35 -13.38 11.04 4.77
C TYR A 35 -14.60 10.70 5.63
N LYS A 36 -15.19 11.72 6.21
CA LYS A 36 -16.41 11.60 6.97
C LYS A 36 -17.41 12.63 6.47
N GLU A 37 -18.59 12.17 6.06
CA GLU A 37 -19.66 13.05 5.61
C GLU A 37 -20.02 14.08 6.70
N GLY A 38 -20.24 15.32 6.27
CA GLY A 38 -20.52 16.44 7.18
C GLY A 38 -19.31 16.99 7.94
N LYS A 39 -18.12 16.41 7.78
CA LYS A 39 -16.88 16.96 8.29
C LYS A 39 -16.15 17.76 7.21
N TYR A 40 -15.87 19.04 7.47
CA TYR A 40 -15.28 19.97 6.50
C TYR A 40 -13.85 20.38 6.83
N VAL A 41 -13.35 20.04 8.03
CA VAL A 41 -12.00 20.38 8.48
C VAL A 41 -11.25 19.11 8.84
N TYR A 42 -10.07 18.94 8.26
CA TYR A 42 -9.16 17.81 8.48
C TYR A 42 -7.77 18.34 8.79
N ASP A 43 -7.28 18.07 9.99
CA ASP A 43 -5.99 18.56 10.45
C ASP A 43 -4.93 17.48 10.26
N PHE A 44 -3.78 17.87 9.69
CA PHE A 44 -2.60 17.03 9.55
C PHE A 44 -1.47 17.61 10.38
N THR A 45 -0.96 16.83 11.32
CA THR A 45 0.16 17.24 12.17
C THR A 45 1.47 16.84 11.50
N LEU A 46 2.20 17.84 10.98
CA LEU A 46 3.51 17.65 10.37
C LEU A 46 4.61 17.97 11.39
N GLU A 47 5.57 17.06 11.53
CA GLU A 47 6.79 17.30 12.28
C GLU A 47 7.86 17.83 11.33
N ARG A 48 8.33 19.05 11.57
CA ARG A 48 9.33 19.70 10.72
C ARG A 48 10.72 19.07 10.87
N GLN A 49 11.43 19.01 9.76
CA GLN A 49 12.83 18.62 9.67
C GLN A 49 13.56 19.47 8.63
N PRO A 50 14.89 19.58 8.67
CA PRO A 50 15.65 20.14 7.55
C PRO A 50 15.40 19.33 6.28
N VAL A 51 15.38 20.02 5.12
CA VAL A 51 15.30 19.35 3.82
C VAL A 51 16.55 18.48 3.63
N GLU A 52 16.33 17.21 3.37
CA GLU A 52 17.41 16.25 3.13
C GLU A 52 18.03 16.51 1.75
N THR A 53 19.37 16.60 1.68
CA THR A 53 20.10 16.74 0.42
C THR A 53 20.40 15.38 -0.22
N GLU A 54 20.47 14.35 0.61
CA GLU A 54 20.73 12.95 0.21
C GLU A 54 19.84 12.00 1.01
N PHE A 55 19.35 10.97 0.35
CA PHE A 55 18.55 9.90 0.97
C PHE A 55 18.70 8.62 0.16
N ALA A 56 18.48 7.47 0.80
CA ALA A 56 18.37 6.19 0.13
C ALA A 56 16.90 5.84 -0.15
N PHE A 57 16.62 5.38 -1.36
CA PHE A 57 15.27 4.99 -1.76
C PHE A 57 15.24 3.53 -2.17
N PHE A 58 14.39 2.74 -1.51
CA PHE A 58 14.21 1.33 -1.75
C PHE A 58 12.91 1.09 -2.51
N ALA A 59 13.02 0.55 -3.71
CA ALA A 59 11.88 0.07 -4.48
C ALA A 59 11.88 -1.47 -4.51
N PHE A 60 10.78 -2.07 -4.15
CA PHE A 60 10.57 -3.51 -4.29
C PHE A 60 9.17 -3.78 -4.84
N ALA A 61 9.01 -4.90 -5.52
CA ALA A 61 7.77 -5.26 -6.18
C ALA A 61 7.49 -6.75 -5.99
N ASP A 62 6.28 -7.15 -6.31
CA ASP A 62 5.90 -8.54 -6.50
C ASP A 62 6.19 -9.46 -5.30
N PRO A 63 5.94 -9.07 -4.05
CA PRO A 63 6.03 -10.03 -2.96
C PRO A 63 5.00 -11.14 -3.09
N GLN A 64 3.90 -10.90 -3.80
CA GLN A 64 2.85 -11.85 -4.19
C GLN A 64 2.50 -12.86 -3.08
N THR A 65 2.21 -12.34 -1.91
CA THR A 65 2.02 -13.15 -0.70
C THR A 65 0.60 -13.69 -0.58
N HIS A 66 0.50 -14.94 -0.11
CA HIS A 66 -0.76 -15.55 0.27
C HIS A 66 -0.69 -16.08 1.72
N TYR A 67 -1.78 -15.91 2.47
CA TYR A 67 -1.84 -16.32 3.88
C TYR A 67 -1.96 -17.83 4.07
N ALA A 68 -2.52 -18.54 3.11
CA ALA A 68 -2.66 -19.99 3.15
C ALA A 68 -1.47 -20.65 2.44
N LYS A 69 -0.98 -21.72 3.05
CA LYS A 69 0.07 -22.55 2.47
C LYS A 69 -0.51 -23.35 1.29
N ARG A 70 0.19 -23.35 0.15
CA ARG A 70 -0.12 -24.22 -0.99
C ARG A 70 0.45 -25.62 -0.77
N GLU A 71 -0.10 -26.62 -1.45
CA GLU A 71 0.31 -28.02 -1.28
C GLU A 71 1.83 -28.25 -1.47
N THR A 72 2.42 -27.54 -2.43
CA THR A 72 3.85 -27.67 -2.76
C THR A 72 4.78 -26.83 -1.89
N GLN A 73 4.23 -26.00 -1.00
CA GLN A 73 5.01 -25.08 -0.16
C GLN A 73 5.24 -25.65 1.24
N LYS A 74 6.39 -25.29 1.85
CA LYS A 74 6.69 -25.62 3.25
C LYS A 74 5.95 -24.71 4.23
N SER A 75 5.73 -23.44 3.86
CA SER A 75 5.07 -22.42 4.67
C SER A 75 4.25 -21.48 3.77
N ALA A 76 3.35 -20.69 4.35
CA ALA A 76 2.65 -19.63 3.65
C ALA A 76 3.62 -18.53 3.19
N ASP A 77 3.27 -17.84 2.10
CA ASP A 77 4.13 -16.75 1.58
C ASP A 77 4.25 -15.60 2.57
N THR A 78 3.19 -15.28 3.31
CA THR A 78 3.22 -14.29 4.39
C THR A 78 4.20 -14.67 5.50
N ASP A 79 4.32 -15.97 5.83
CA ASP A 79 5.30 -16.44 6.82
C ASP A 79 6.72 -16.33 6.30
N ARG A 80 6.93 -16.64 5.02
CA ARG A 80 8.23 -16.47 4.36
C ARG A 80 8.65 -15.01 4.31
N PHE A 81 7.72 -14.13 3.97
CA PHE A 81 7.99 -12.69 4.00
C PHE A 81 8.43 -12.24 5.40
N LYS A 82 7.69 -12.67 6.43
CA LYS A 82 7.99 -12.35 7.83
C LYS A 82 9.36 -12.88 8.29
N ASN A 83 9.68 -14.11 7.93
CA ASN A 83 10.82 -14.82 8.51
C ASN A 83 12.11 -14.72 7.67
N GLU A 84 11.98 -14.40 6.38
CA GLU A 84 13.09 -14.34 5.43
C GLU A 84 13.27 -12.92 4.85
N THR A 85 12.24 -12.38 4.17
CA THR A 85 12.33 -11.12 3.43
C THR A 85 12.46 -9.91 4.35
N LEU A 86 11.59 -9.81 5.35
CA LEU A 86 11.62 -8.71 6.31
C LEU A 86 12.94 -8.59 7.08
N PRO A 87 13.52 -9.67 7.64
CA PRO A 87 14.84 -9.59 8.26
C PRO A 87 15.94 -9.21 7.28
N ALA A 88 15.91 -9.70 6.04
CA ALA A 88 16.89 -9.36 5.01
C ALA A 88 16.84 -7.86 4.65
N ILE A 89 15.64 -7.30 4.44
CA ILE A 89 15.47 -5.86 4.20
C ILE A 89 16.00 -5.04 5.38
N ASN A 90 15.62 -5.39 6.61
CA ASN A 90 16.07 -4.66 7.79
C ASN A 90 17.59 -4.77 8.03
N ALA A 91 18.20 -5.91 7.69
CA ALA A 91 19.65 -6.06 7.74
C ALA A 91 20.37 -5.18 6.71
N GLU A 92 19.78 -5.01 5.53
CA GLU A 92 20.32 -4.09 4.51
C GLU A 92 20.14 -2.61 4.93
N LEU A 93 18.98 -2.27 5.46
CA LEU A 93 18.71 -0.95 6.00
C LEU A 93 19.66 -0.57 7.15
N ALA A 94 20.06 -1.52 7.99
CA ALA A 94 20.99 -1.28 9.09
C ALA A 94 22.41 -0.89 8.63
N LYS A 95 22.76 -1.13 7.37
CA LYS A 95 24.04 -0.70 6.76
C LYS A 95 23.99 0.73 6.23
N GLN A 96 22.79 1.30 6.09
CA GLN A 96 22.63 2.63 5.51
C GLN A 96 22.92 3.71 6.55
N THR A 97 23.60 4.76 6.10
CA THR A 97 23.89 5.96 6.89
C THR A 97 22.96 7.12 6.54
N LEU A 98 22.28 7.03 5.40
CA LEU A 98 21.33 8.02 4.93
C LEU A 98 19.90 7.70 5.42
N PRO A 99 19.03 8.71 5.51
CA PRO A 99 17.61 8.49 5.68
C PRO A 99 17.07 7.58 4.59
N CYS A 100 16.24 6.59 4.98
CA CYS A 100 15.72 5.57 4.05
C CYS A 100 14.21 5.68 3.90
N TYR A 101 13.76 5.61 2.67
CA TYR A 101 12.35 5.61 2.28
C TYR A 101 12.11 4.49 1.28
N GLY A 102 10.89 3.94 1.28
CA GLY A 102 10.57 2.82 0.42
C GLY A 102 9.22 2.90 -0.25
N VAL A 103 9.11 2.18 -1.36
CA VAL A 103 7.85 1.90 -2.03
C VAL A 103 7.76 0.43 -2.40
N CYS A 104 6.61 -0.18 -2.11
CA CYS A 104 6.20 -1.42 -2.73
C CYS A 104 5.41 -1.07 -4.00
N LEU A 105 5.91 -1.51 -5.15
CA LEU A 105 5.39 -1.13 -6.47
C LEU A 105 4.16 -1.95 -6.90
N GLY A 106 3.54 -2.68 -5.97
CA GLY A 106 2.35 -3.46 -6.22
C GLY A 106 2.58 -4.96 -6.25
N ASP A 107 1.52 -5.69 -6.59
CA ASP A 107 1.45 -7.14 -6.50
C ASP A 107 1.85 -7.65 -5.11
N ILE A 108 1.33 -6.97 -4.10
CA ILE A 108 1.62 -7.25 -2.68
C ILE A 108 1.07 -8.62 -2.29
N THR A 109 -0.12 -8.91 -2.80
CA THR A 109 -0.78 -10.19 -2.59
C THR A 109 -0.87 -10.99 -3.88
N TYR A 110 -1.10 -12.29 -3.75
CA TYR A 110 -1.36 -13.16 -4.88
C TYR A 110 -2.82 -13.57 -4.90
N SER A 111 -3.57 -13.07 -5.87
CA SER A 111 -4.99 -13.37 -6.04
C SER A 111 -5.24 -14.67 -6.81
N GLU A 112 -4.70 -15.79 -6.34
CA GLU A 112 -4.91 -17.09 -6.97
C GLU A 112 -6.33 -17.60 -6.70
N GLY A 113 -7.27 -17.18 -7.53
CA GLY A 113 -8.62 -17.72 -7.52
C GLY A 113 -9.43 -17.49 -6.23
N SER A 114 -8.88 -16.84 -5.25
CA SER A 114 -9.59 -16.55 -4.01
C SER A 114 -10.29 -15.21 -4.11
N ARG A 115 -11.57 -15.23 -3.82
CA ARG A 115 -12.47 -14.07 -3.88
C ARG A 115 -12.13 -12.96 -2.90
N ASN A 116 -11.21 -13.20 -1.98
CA ASN A 116 -10.90 -12.29 -0.91
C ASN A 116 -9.44 -12.41 -0.49
N SER A 117 -8.59 -11.57 -1.03
CA SER A 117 -7.20 -11.43 -0.58
C SER A 117 -7.04 -10.47 0.60
N THR A 118 -8.13 -9.88 1.11
CA THR A 118 -8.08 -8.95 2.25
C THR A 118 -7.33 -9.53 3.45
N PRO A 119 -7.53 -10.80 3.88
CA PRO A 119 -6.73 -11.36 4.97
C PRO A 119 -5.23 -11.39 4.67
N SER A 120 -4.83 -11.68 3.42
CA SER A 120 -3.42 -11.61 3.01
C SER A 120 -2.91 -10.17 3.07
N MET A 121 -3.70 -9.20 2.61
CA MET A 121 -3.37 -7.77 2.65
C MET A 121 -3.14 -7.29 4.08
N GLU A 122 -4.02 -7.63 5.01
CA GLU A 122 -3.91 -7.24 6.42
C GLU A 122 -2.66 -7.82 7.08
N ILE A 123 -2.39 -9.11 6.86
CA ILE A 123 -1.20 -9.77 7.40
C ILE A 123 0.07 -9.16 6.84
N ILE A 124 0.16 -9.03 5.51
CA ILE A 124 1.38 -8.51 4.88
C ILE A 124 1.60 -7.04 5.20
N ARG A 125 0.54 -6.22 5.34
CA ARG A 125 0.65 -4.85 5.83
C ARG A 125 1.31 -4.81 7.19
N GLY A 126 0.91 -5.70 8.11
CA GLY A 126 1.53 -5.82 9.44
C GLY A 126 3.01 -6.20 9.38
N HIS A 127 3.45 -6.91 8.33
CA HIS A 127 4.87 -7.25 8.14
C HIS A 127 5.64 -6.10 7.46
N ILE A 128 5.12 -5.52 6.40
CA ILE A 128 5.70 -4.34 5.74
C ILE A 128 5.94 -3.23 6.78
N GLY A 129 5.02 -3.09 7.69
CA GLY A 129 5.15 -2.12 8.73
C GLY A 129 6.24 -2.32 9.75
N LYS A 130 6.82 -3.48 9.82
CA LYS A 130 8.01 -3.78 10.64
C LYS A 130 9.32 -3.53 9.91
N ILE A 131 9.26 -3.10 8.66
CA ILE A 131 10.42 -2.59 7.94
C ILE A 131 10.88 -1.30 8.63
N ASN A 132 12.18 -1.15 8.86
CA ASN A 132 12.77 -0.02 9.60
C ASN A 132 12.85 1.29 8.79
N MET A 133 11.92 1.48 7.87
CA MET A 133 11.71 2.71 7.12
C MET A 133 10.22 2.89 6.81
N PRO A 134 9.74 4.10 6.48
CA PRO A 134 8.42 4.31 5.91
C PRO A 134 8.34 3.65 4.53
N VAL A 135 7.27 2.87 4.27
CA VAL A 135 7.02 2.23 2.98
C VAL A 135 5.65 2.63 2.46
N PHE A 136 5.62 3.29 1.31
CA PHE A 136 4.42 3.54 0.56
C PHE A 136 4.04 2.30 -0.26
N ASN A 137 2.74 2.14 -0.55
CA ASN A 137 2.27 0.94 -1.23
C ASN A 137 1.45 1.33 -2.46
N ALA A 138 1.88 0.88 -3.63
CA ALA A 138 1.11 0.94 -4.87
C ALA A 138 0.22 -0.30 -5.01
N MET A 139 -0.86 -0.19 -5.75
CA MET A 139 -1.74 -1.30 -6.08
C MET A 139 -1.31 -1.93 -7.41
N GLY A 140 -1.01 -3.23 -7.41
CA GLY A 140 -0.72 -4.02 -8.60
C GLY A 140 -1.93 -4.82 -9.10
N ASN A 141 -1.75 -5.60 -10.18
CA ASN A 141 -2.84 -6.38 -10.77
C ASN A 141 -3.22 -7.60 -9.91
N HIS A 142 -2.28 -8.19 -9.18
CA HIS A 142 -2.57 -9.29 -8.26
C HIS A 142 -3.24 -8.85 -6.95
N ASP A 143 -3.30 -7.55 -6.68
CA ASP A 143 -4.02 -6.99 -5.53
C ASP A 143 -5.54 -6.82 -5.79
N TYR A 144 -6.01 -7.23 -6.97
CA TYR A 144 -7.43 -7.24 -7.31
C TYR A 144 -8.15 -8.44 -6.69
N THR A 145 -8.88 -8.21 -5.62
CA THR A 145 -9.57 -9.25 -4.84
C THR A 145 -10.78 -9.88 -5.53
N TYR A 146 -11.33 -9.21 -6.52
CA TYR A 146 -12.58 -9.61 -7.18
C TYR A 146 -12.38 -10.09 -8.63
N TYR A 147 -11.16 -10.33 -9.03
CA TYR A 147 -10.81 -10.71 -10.40
C TYR A 147 -11.25 -12.13 -10.81
N ASN A 148 -11.78 -12.96 -9.94
CA ASN A 148 -12.03 -14.36 -10.28
C ASN A 148 -13.36 -14.62 -10.93
N THR A 149 -13.29 -15.31 -12.08
CA THR A 149 -14.38 -15.73 -12.96
C THR A 149 -15.41 -16.70 -12.34
N ASN A 150 -15.14 -17.30 -11.19
CA ASN A 150 -16.05 -18.22 -10.49
C ASN A 150 -17.02 -17.49 -9.54
N THR A 151 -17.08 -16.19 -9.59
CA THR A 151 -18.03 -15.43 -8.80
C THR A 151 -19.34 -15.26 -9.56
N THR A 152 -20.44 -15.18 -8.82
CA THR A 152 -21.76 -14.75 -9.30
C THR A 152 -21.77 -13.32 -9.88
N VAL A 153 -20.67 -12.57 -9.81
CA VAL A 153 -20.45 -11.34 -10.56
C VAL A 153 -20.04 -11.77 -11.96
N LYS A 154 -20.99 -11.81 -12.86
CA LYS A 154 -20.74 -12.07 -14.28
C LYS A 154 -19.80 -10.99 -14.79
N THR A 155 -18.65 -11.41 -15.29
CA THR A 155 -17.60 -10.55 -15.83
C THR A 155 -18.04 -9.62 -16.96
N ASP A 156 -19.13 -9.98 -17.64
CA ASP A 156 -19.63 -9.24 -18.79
C ASP A 156 -20.40 -7.97 -18.41
N GLU A 157 -20.85 -7.85 -17.17
CA GLU A 157 -21.70 -6.74 -16.78
C GLU A 157 -20.95 -5.61 -16.06
N ASN A 158 -19.71 -5.84 -15.53
CA ASN A 158 -19.14 -4.80 -14.68
C ASN A 158 -17.64 -4.91 -14.37
N SER A 159 -16.79 -4.80 -15.37
CA SER A 159 -15.38 -4.53 -15.13
C SER A 159 -15.16 -3.27 -14.25
N SER A 160 -16.02 -2.28 -14.40
CA SER A 160 -16.01 -1.09 -13.55
C SER A 160 -16.34 -1.41 -12.08
N THR A 161 -17.28 -2.29 -11.81
CA THR A 161 -17.60 -2.75 -10.45
C THR A 161 -16.47 -3.56 -9.84
N ILE A 162 -15.85 -4.48 -10.60
CA ILE A 162 -14.69 -5.25 -10.15
C ILE A 162 -13.51 -4.32 -9.81
N ASN A 163 -13.22 -3.37 -10.69
CA ASN A 163 -12.20 -2.37 -10.45
C ASN A 163 -12.47 -1.56 -9.18
N LEU A 164 -13.69 -1.10 -9.00
CA LEU A 164 -14.09 -0.31 -7.84
C LEU A 164 -14.01 -1.11 -6.54
N LEU A 165 -14.55 -2.34 -6.50
CA LEU A 165 -14.56 -3.17 -5.31
C LEU A 165 -13.14 -3.59 -4.91
N SER A 166 -12.31 -3.96 -5.88
CA SER A 166 -10.91 -4.31 -5.63
C SER A 166 -10.11 -3.13 -5.13
N GLN A 167 -10.32 -1.96 -5.73
CA GLN A 167 -9.72 -0.71 -5.26
C GLN A 167 -10.12 -0.43 -3.80
N ARG A 168 -11.39 -0.51 -3.46
CA ARG A 168 -11.87 -0.29 -2.09
C ARG A 168 -11.24 -1.25 -1.09
N SER A 169 -11.13 -2.54 -1.45
CA SER A 169 -10.48 -3.54 -0.59
C SER A 169 -9.01 -3.20 -0.33
N PHE A 170 -8.29 -2.75 -1.35
CA PHE A 170 -6.91 -2.28 -1.20
C PHE A 170 -6.83 -1.03 -0.33
N GLU A 171 -7.68 -0.04 -0.61
CA GLU A 171 -7.71 1.23 0.11
C GLU A 171 -8.07 1.05 1.59
N ASP A 172 -8.93 0.10 1.94
CA ASP A 172 -9.28 -0.22 3.33
C ASP A 172 -8.05 -0.67 4.14
N VAL A 173 -7.08 -1.29 3.46
CA VAL A 173 -5.88 -1.81 4.11
C VAL A 173 -4.70 -0.84 4.01
N PHE A 174 -4.42 -0.30 2.83
CA PHE A 174 -3.21 0.47 2.54
C PHE A 174 -3.43 1.98 2.38
N GLY A 175 -4.68 2.43 2.27
CA GLY A 175 -5.03 3.83 2.04
C GLY A 175 -5.11 4.21 0.56
N PRO A 176 -4.99 5.51 0.23
CA PRO A 176 -5.16 6.01 -1.13
C PRO A 176 -4.26 5.32 -2.14
N ILE A 177 -4.81 5.00 -3.31
CA ILE A 177 -4.07 4.36 -4.42
C ILE A 177 -3.34 5.36 -5.32
N ASN A 178 -3.76 6.63 -5.28
CA ASN A 178 -3.11 7.73 -5.97
C ASN A 178 -2.69 8.76 -4.93
N PHE A 179 -1.40 9.07 -4.88
CA PHE A 179 -0.84 10.00 -3.91
C PHE A 179 0.51 10.53 -4.37
N SER A 180 1.03 11.51 -3.66
CA SER A 180 2.39 12.02 -3.86
C SER A 180 3.05 12.38 -2.54
N PHE A 181 4.37 12.49 -2.56
CA PHE A 181 5.19 12.99 -1.46
C PHE A 181 6.52 13.54 -1.98
N ASP A 182 7.15 14.41 -1.18
CA ASP A 182 8.44 15.02 -1.53
C ASP A 182 9.55 14.48 -0.63
N ARG A 183 10.74 14.26 -1.21
CA ARG A 183 11.99 14.05 -0.47
C ARG A 183 13.14 14.76 -1.17
N GLY A 184 13.92 15.51 -0.41
CA GLY A 184 14.94 16.36 -1.00
C GLY A 184 14.32 17.30 -2.04
N ASN A 185 14.86 17.23 -3.25
CA ASN A 185 14.36 17.96 -4.43
C ASN A 185 13.58 17.05 -5.40
N VAL A 186 13.11 15.89 -4.94
CA VAL A 186 12.38 14.92 -5.75
C VAL A 186 10.91 14.89 -5.33
N HIS A 187 10.02 15.02 -6.32
CA HIS A 187 8.59 14.81 -6.16
C HIS A 187 8.22 13.40 -6.65
N PHE A 188 7.74 12.57 -5.74
CA PHE A 188 7.29 11.21 -6.05
C PHE A 188 5.78 11.21 -6.28
N VAL A 189 5.35 10.59 -7.37
CA VAL A 189 3.93 10.40 -7.70
C VAL A 189 3.66 8.91 -7.84
N CYS A 190 2.71 8.41 -7.08
CA CYS A 190 2.19 7.06 -7.21
C CYS A 190 0.80 7.12 -7.83
N MET A 191 0.59 6.37 -8.91
CA MET A 191 -0.68 6.30 -9.60
C MET A 191 -1.03 4.85 -9.91
N LYS A 192 -2.30 4.51 -9.69
CA LYS A 192 -2.86 3.26 -10.20
C LYS A 192 -3.07 3.41 -11.71
N ASP A 193 -2.49 2.54 -12.51
CA ASP A 193 -2.58 2.52 -13.97
C ASP A 193 -3.29 1.26 -14.52
N ILE A 194 -3.59 0.29 -13.66
CA ILE A 194 -4.17 -1.00 -14.05
C ILE A 194 -5.69 -0.95 -13.92
N TYR A 195 -6.36 -1.29 -15.01
CA TYR A 195 -7.80 -1.44 -15.09
C TYR A 195 -8.15 -2.70 -15.89
N PHE A 196 -8.99 -3.55 -15.32
CA PHE A 196 -9.56 -4.68 -16.04
C PHE A 196 -10.75 -4.20 -16.87
N LYS A 197 -10.83 -4.69 -18.12
CA LYS A 197 -11.94 -4.42 -19.08
C LYS A 197 -12.91 -5.57 -19.08
#